data_66eb02ea18bfb80e862c6e2266b5ffe4
#
_entry.id   66eb02ea18bfb80e862c6e2266b5ffe4
#
_cell.length_a   1.000
_cell.length_b   1.000
_cell.length_c   1.000
_cell.angle_alpha   90.00
_cell.angle_beta   90.00
_cell.angle_gamma   90.00
#
_symmetry.space_group_name_H-M   'P 1'
#
loop_
_entity.id
_entity.type
_entity.pdbx_description
1 polymer ?
#
loop_
_entity_poly.entity_id
_entity_poly.type
_entity_poly.pdbx_seq_one_letter_code
_entity_poly.pdbx_strand_id
1 'polypeptide(L)'
;MKTERNILIAFLLNFGFSIFELIGGLYTGSVAILSDALHDLGDAMSIGLSLFLERKSKRAPDHTHTYGYTRYSVLGGLITTVILLVGSVLVVINAVNRILNPTTINYDGMIVFAIVGAGVNLCAAFFTREGDSLNQKAVNLHMLEDVLGWLVVLAGAVIMRFTDLAIIDPLMSIGVAVFILINAWGTLGEVLDLFLVKTPKNIHIHELEEHLTHLEDVEGVHHLHVWSLSGQEAYATLHAVTTGDPHRVKEAIRAEMMEHGIFHVTIELEQPGEHCHELTCQPHQECTCGHHHHHHGHHHGHHHH
;
A
#
# COMPACT_ATOMS: atom_id res chain seq x y z
N MET A 1 16.47 -15.05 -9.42
CA MET A 1 17.76 -14.47 -9.83
C MET A 1 17.70 -13.58 -11.07
N LYS A 2 17.17 -14.01 -12.24
CA LYS A 2 17.06 -13.12 -13.42
C LYS A 2 16.08 -11.95 -13.18
N THR A 3 14.94 -12.24 -12.61
CA THR A 3 13.88 -11.24 -12.32
C THR A 3 14.33 -10.17 -11.32
N GLU A 4 15.00 -10.56 -10.22
CA GLU A 4 15.51 -9.61 -9.21
C GLU A 4 16.59 -8.69 -9.78
N ARG A 5 17.45 -9.23 -10.65
CA ARG A 5 18.47 -8.45 -11.35
C ARG A 5 17.86 -7.44 -12.31
N ASN A 6 16.82 -7.83 -13.04
CA ASN A 6 16.14 -6.92 -13.98
C ASN A 6 15.41 -5.78 -13.24
N ILE A 7 14.79 -6.08 -12.10
CA ILE A 7 14.16 -5.05 -11.24
C ILE A 7 15.23 -4.08 -10.67
N LEU A 8 16.36 -4.59 -10.22
CA LEU A 8 17.45 -3.75 -9.73
C LEU A 8 18.03 -2.86 -10.84
N ILE A 9 18.18 -3.40 -12.05
CA ILE A 9 18.64 -2.62 -13.22
C ILE A 9 17.61 -1.53 -13.56
N ALA A 10 16.33 -1.86 -13.59
CA ALA A 10 15.27 -0.88 -13.81
C ALA A 10 15.27 0.23 -12.74
N PHE A 11 15.42 -0.14 -11.46
CA PHE A 11 15.58 0.81 -10.36
C PHE A 11 16.76 1.76 -10.57
N LEU A 12 17.96 1.21 -10.87
CA LEU A 12 19.16 2.03 -11.06
C LEU A 12 19.06 2.94 -12.28
N LEU A 13 18.42 2.48 -13.35
CA LEU A 13 18.18 3.29 -14.55
C LEU A 13 17.19 4.42 -14.25
N ASN A 14 16.06 4.12 -13.61
CA ASN A 14 15.05 5.12 -13.26
C ASN A 14 15.59 6.14 -12.25
N PHE A 15 16.31 5.68 -11.21
CA PHE A 15 16.95 6.58 -10.25
C PHE A 15 18.03 7.48 -10.90
N GLY A 16 18.86 6.91 -11.78
CA GLY A 16 19.86 7.70 -12.53
C GLY A 16 19.20 8.68 -13.48
N PHE A 17 18.10 8.29 -14.09
CA PHE A 17 17.35 9.14 -15.01
C PHE A 17 16.63 10.27 -14.27
N SER A 18 15.99 10.03 -13.13
CA SER A 18 15.36 11.07 -12.32
C SER A 18 16.35 12.15 -11.83
N ILE A 19 17.61 11.78 -11.55
CA ILE A 19 18.67 12.76 -11.26
C ILE A 19 19.00 13.60 -12.50
N PHE A 20 19.06 12.97 -13.67
CA PHE A 20 19.30 13.67 -14.92
C PHE A 20 18.18 14.68 -15.21
N GLU A 21 16.93 14.29 -15.00
CA GLU A 21 15.75 15.17 -15.14
C GLU A 21 15.77 16.32 -14.16
N LEU A 22 16.14 16.05 -12.90
CA LEU A 22 16.27 17.11 -11.89
C LEU A 22 17.27 18.19 -12.34
N ILE A 23 18.42 17.77 -12.85
CA ILE A 23 19.42 18.68 -13.42
C ILE A 23 18.84 19.42 -14.64
N GLY A 24 18.14 18.70 -15.51
CA GLY A 24 17.49 19.26 -16.70
C GLY A 24 16.42 20.30 -16.38
N GLY A 25 15.57 20.01 -15.41
CA GLY A 25 14.53 20.94 -14.95
C GLY A 25 15.12 22.21 -14.34
N LEU A 26 16.16 22.08 -13.53
CA LEU A 26 16.90 23.23 -12.98
C LEU A 26 17.61 24.05 -14.07
N TYR A 27 18.22 23.39 -15.05
CA TYR A 27 18.94 24.07 -16.16
C TYR A 27 17.99 24.78 -17.11
N THR A 28 16.86 24.14 -17.48
CA THR A 28 15.88 24.72 -18.41
C THR A 28 14.97 25.73 -17.74
N GLY A 29 14.83 25.67 -16.41
CA GLY A 29 13.85 26.44 -15.66
C GLY A 29 12.42 25.93 -15.86
N SER A 30 12.21 24.71 -16.42
CA SER A 30 10.90 24.10 -16.62
C SER A 30 10.39 23.49 -15.34
N VAL A 31 9.20 23.89 -14.91
CA VAL A 31 8.49 23.30 -13.77
C VAL A 31 7.93 21.94 -14.18
N ALA A 32 7.58 21.74 -15.46
CA ALA A 32 7.09 20.44 -15.95
C ALA A 32 8.17 19.35 -15.82
N ILE A 33 9.40 19.61 -16.31
CA ILE A 33 10.52 18.66 -16.17
C ILE A 33 10.87 18.43 -14.69
N LEU A 34 10.83 19.48 -13.86
CA LEU A 34 11.12 19.36 -12.44
C LEU A 34 10.04 18.55 -11.71
N SER A 35 8.78 18.68 -12.13
CA SER A 35 7.65 17.89 -11.60
C SER A 35 7.82 16.40 -11.93
N ASP A 36 8.18 16.10 -13.16
CA ASP A 36 8.44 14.75 -13.64
C ASP A 36 9.62 14.11 -12.87
N ALA A 37 10.73 14.83 -12.75
CA ALA A 37 11.88 14.40 -11.94
C ALA A 37 11.53 14.06 -10.48
N LEU A 38 10.63 14.84 -9.84
CA LEU A 38 10.17 14.55 -8.47
C LEU A 38 9.27 13.33 -8.41
N HIS A 39 8.45 13.10 -9.43
CA HIS A 39 7.63 11.90 -9.56
C HIS A 39 8.51 10.67 -9.71
N ASP A 40 9.42 10.67 -10.68
CA ASP A 40 10.33 9.56 -10.96
C ASP A 40 11.28 9.24 -9.79
N LEU A 41 11.73 10.29 -9.07
CA LEU A 41 12.50 10.12 -7.86
C LEU A 41 11.66 9.46 -6.75
N GLY A 42 10.39 9.84 -6.63
CA GLY A 42 9.43 9.20 -5.72
C GLY A 42 9.23 7.73 -6.05
N ASP A 43 9.09 7.38 -7.32
CA ASP A 43 8.93 6.00 -7.79
C ASP A 43 10.21 5.18 -7.58
N ALA A 44 11.37 5.74 -7.89
CA ALA A 44 12.65 5.11 -7.59
C ALA A 44 12.83 4.86 -6.09
N MET A 45 12.50 5.82 -5.24
CA MET A 45 12.53 5.65 -3.78
C MET A 45 11.54 4.56 -3.33
N SER A 46 10.35 4.50 -3.94
CA SER A 46 9.34 3.46 -3.69
C SER A 46 9.88 2.09 -3.99
N ILE A 47 10.46 1.90 -5.17
CA ILE A 47 11.04 0.63 -5.61
C ILE A 47 12.20 0.24 -4.67
N GLY A 48 13.10 1.17 -4.35
CA GLY A 48 14.22 0.93 -3.45
C GLY A 48 13.80 0.57 -2.03
N LEU A 49 12.85 1.32 -1.47
CA LEU A 49 12.30 1.07 -0.15
C LEU A 49 11.48 -0.23 -0.12
N SER A 50 10.68 -0.50 -1.14
CA SER A 50 9.94 -1.76 -1.30
C SER A 50 10.87 -2.95 -1.35
N LEU A 51 11.98 -2.89 -2.08
CA LEU A 51 12.98 -3.97 -2.11
C LEU A 51 13.60 -4.22 -0.72
N PHE A 52 13.90 -3.18 0.02
CA PHE A 52 14.47 -3.29 1.37
C PHE A 52 13.44 -3.82 2.38
N LEU A 53 12.25 -3.22 2.41
CA LEU A 53 11.19 -3.58 3.35
C LEU A 53 10.53 -4.89 2.97
N GLU A 54 10.45 -5.23 1.69
CA GLU A 54 9.97 -6.52 1.19
C GLU A 54 10.88 -7.67 1.66
N ARG A 55 12.20 -7.50 1.65
CA ARG A 55 13.12 -8.49 2.24
C ARG A 55 12.88 -8.66 3.74
N LYS A 56 12.58 -7.57 4.43
CA LYS A 56 12.28 -7.60 5.86
C LYS A 56 10.89 -8.19 6.13
N SER A 57 9.91 -7.90 5.28
CA SER A 57 8.53 -8.41 5.42
C SER A 57 8.44 -9.93 5.30
N LYS A 58 9.35 -10.55 4.53
CA LYS A 58 9.44 -12.02 4.35
C LYS A 58 10.12 -12.76 5.49
N ARG A 59 10.58 -12.05 6.52
CA ARG A 59 11.16 -12.69 7.70
C ARG A 59 10.11 -13.44 8.47
N ALA A 60 10.44 -14.68 8.87
CA ALA A 60 9.55 -15.52 9.66
C ALA A 60 9.16 -14.87 10.99
N PRO A 61 7.99 -15.20 11.54
CA PRO A 61 7.58 -14.81 12.88
C PRO A 61 8.63 -15.15 13.93
N ASP A 62 8.76 -14.29 14.94
CA ASP A 62 9.59 -14.51 16.12
C ASP A 62 8.86 -14.07 17.39
N HIS A 63 9.50 -14.16 18.55
CA HIS A 63 8.91 -13.82 19.84
C HIS A 63 8.50 -12.35 19.99
N THR A 64 9.04 -11.45 19.14
CA THR A 64 8.71 -10.02 19.15
C THR A 64 7.65 -9.66 18.10
N HIS A 65 7.57 -10.43 17.01
CA HIS A 65 6.63 -10.24 15.91
C HIS A 65 5.95 -11.57 15.60
N THR A 66 4.96 -11.91 16.39
CA THR A 66 4.29 -13.24 16.35
C THR A 66 3.52 -13.49 15.05
N TYR A 67 3.06 -12.45 14.36
CA TYR A 67 2.49 -12.50 13.01
C TYR A 67 3.52 -12.27 11.91
N GLY A 68 4.82 -12.23 12.24
CA GLY A 68 5.89 -11.93 11.31
C GLY A 68 6.02 -10.41 11.01
N TYR A 69 6.66 -10.12 9.90
CA TYR A 69 7.10 -8.77 9.54
C TYR A 69 6.33 -8.18 8.35
N THR A 70 5.21 -8.78 7.95
CA THR A 70 4.46 -8.41 6.73
C THR A 70 4.06 -6.93 6.67
N ARG A 71 3.77 -6.30 7.80
CA ARG A 71 3.44 -4.86 7.88
C ARG A 71 4.56 -3.91 7.46
N TYR A 72 5.80 -4.39 7.35
CA TYR A 72 6.89 -3.56 6.83
C TYR A 72 6.70 -3.19 5.35
N SER A 73 6.03 -4.03 4.56
CA SER A 73 5.70 -3.68 3.18
C SER A 73 4.66 -2.55 3.13
N VAL A 74 3.65 -2.60 4.01
CA VAL A 74 2.62 -1.56 4.14
C VAL A 74 3.23 -0.23 4.60
N LEU A 75 4.18 -0.28 5.55
CA LEU A 75 4.94 0.90 5.99
C LEU A 75 5.72 1.54 4.83
N GLY A 76 6.30 0.71 3.96
CA GLY A 76 6.94 1.18 2.73
C GLY A 76 5.98 1.97 1.84
N GLY A 77 4.81 1.40 1.57
CA GLY A 77 3.76 2.06 0.81
C GLY A 77 3.32 3.38 1.43
N LEU A 78 3.17 3.44 2.78
CA LEU A 78 2.83 4.67 3.48
C LEU A 78 3.88 5.77 3.26
N ILE A 79 5.15 5.46 3.51
CA ILE A 79 6.24 6.44 3.38
C ILE A 79 6.30 6.99 1.96
N THR A 80 6.22 6.12 0.96
CA THR A 80 6.21 6.50 -0.46
C THR A 80 5.03 7.41 -0.79
N THR A 81 3.82 7.01 -0.40
CA THR A 81 2.61 7.79 -0.67
C THR A 81 2.69 9.18 -0.04
N VAL A 82 3.22 9.29 1.20
CA VAL A 82 3.43 10.59 1.85
C VAL A 82 4.46 11.45 1.09
N ILE A 83 5.56 10.85 0.62
CA ILE A 83 6.57 11.57 -0.18
C ILE A 83 5.94 12.11 -1.47
N LEU A 84 5.15 11.29 -2.18
CA LEU A 84 4.45 11.71 -3.42
C LEU A 84 3.44 12.83 -3.16
N LEU A 85 2.65 12.73 -2.07
CA LEU A 85 1.69 13.78 -1.70
C LEU A 85 2.39 15.11 -1.40
N VAL A 86 3.43 15.09 -0.58
CA VAL A 86 4.18 16.29 -0.22
C VAL A 86 4.87 16.88 -1.46
N GLY A 87 5.52 16.04 -2.27
CA GLY A 87 6.17 16.45 -3.51
C GLY A 87 5.19 17.11 -4.49
N SER A 88 4.04 16.49 -4.72
CA SER A 88 3.01 17.04 -5.62
C SER A 88 2.44 18.38 -5.15
N VAL A 89 2.20 18.52 -3.83
CA VAL A 89 1.77 19.81 -3.26
C VAL A 89 2.83 20.90 -3.49
N LEU A 90 4.11 20.59 -3.27
CA LEU A 90 5.20 21.53 -3.51
C LEU A 90 5.31 21.92 -5.00
N VAL A 91 5.08 20.97 -5.92
CA VAL A 91 5.02 21.26 -7.36
C VAL A 91 3.87 22.20 -7.68
N VAL A 92 2.66 21.98 -7.15
CA VAL A 92 1.52 22.90 -7.37
C VAL A 92 1.84 24.31 -6.86
N ILE A 93 2.39 24.43 -5.64
CA ILE A 93 2.78 25.74 -5.07
C ILE A 93 3.80 26.43 -5.98
N ASN A 94 4.82 25.71 -6.44
CA ASN A 94 5.85 26.25 -7.33
C ASN A 94 5.27 26.66 -8.68
N ALA A 95 4.40 25.83 -9.28
CA ALA A 95 3.74 26.14 -10.55
C ALA A 95 2.83 27.39 -10.44
N VAL A 96 2.05 27.51 -9.36
CA VAL A 96 1.24 28.71 -9.10
C VAL A 96 2.13 29.95 -8.93
N ASN A 97 3.22 29.84 -8.17
CA ASN A 97 4.18 30.94 -8.05
C ASN A 97 4.80 31.33 -9.39
N ARG A 98 5.05 30.37 -10.27
CA ARG A 98 5.58 30.60 -11.63
C ARG A 98 4.58 31.31 -12.53
N ILE A 99 3.27 31.05 -12.37
CA ILE A 99 2.22 31.78 -13.09
C ILE A 99 2.18 33.25 -12.63
N LEU A 100 2.32 33.50 -11.31
CA LEU A 100 2.28 34.84 -10.75
C LEU A 100 3.58 35.63 -11.03
N ASN A 101 4.70 34.94 -11.06
CA ASN A 101 6.04 35.51 -11.27
C ASN A 101 6.75 34.79 -12.44
N PRO A 102 6.39 35.09 -13.71
CA PRO A 102 6.95 34.40 -14.86
C PRO A 102 8.48 34.58 -14.93
N THR A 103 9.18 33.51 -15.23
CA THR A 103 10.61 33.52 -15.49
C THR A 103 10.90 33.00 -16.91
N THR A 104 12.07 33.29 -17.43
CA THR A 104 12.48 32.80 -18.75
C THR A 104 12.70 31.27 -18.68
N ILE A 105 12.13 30.56 -19.65
CA ILE A 105 12.31 29.13 -19.86
C ILE A 105 13.19 28.92 -21.08
N ASN A 106 14.13 27.98 -20.96
CA ASN A 106 14.94 27.56 -22.09
C ASN A 106 14.19 26.48 -22.90
N TYR A 107 13.36 26.92 -23.86
CA TYR A 107 12.55 26.01 -24.68
C TYR A 107 13.39 25.04 -25.50
N ASP A 108 14.54 25.48 -26.05
CA ASP A 108 15.42 24.60 -26.83
C ASP A 108 16.04 23.51 -25.93
N GLY A 109 16.47 23.88 -24.73
CA GLY A 109 16.90 22.90 -23.71
C GLY A 109 15.80 21.94 -23.34
N MET A 110 14.58 22.45 -23.09
CA MET A 110 13.41 21.63 -22.74
C MET A 110 13.06 20.59 -23.84
N ILE A 111 13.13 21.01 -25.14
CA ILE A 111 12.93 20.09 -26.28
C ILE A 111 13.98 18.97 -26.28
N VAL A 112 15.27 19.33 -26.08
CA VAL A 112 16.35 18.34 -26.05
C VAL A 112 16.14 17.34 -24.90
N PHE A 113 15.85 17.83 -23.70
CA PHE A 113 15.57 16.95 -22.55
C PHE A 113 14.34 16.07 -22.79
N ALA A 114 13.27 16.59 -23.40
CA ALA A 114 12.07 15.81 -23.70
C ALA A 114 12.33 14.70 -24.74
N ILE A 115 13.15 14.97 -25.75
CA ILE A 115 13.54 13.94 -26.74
C ILE A 115 14.39 12.86 -26.06
N VAL A 116 15.34 13.23 -25.23
CA VAL A 116 16.19 12.27 -24.49
C VAL A 116 15.34 11.45 -23.54
N GLY A 117 14.43 12.09 -22.76
CA GLY A 117 13.54 11.44 -21.84
C GLY A 117 12.63 10.41 -22.52
N ALA A 118 11.94 10.83 -23.57
CA ALA A 118 11.11 9.91 -24.38
C ALA A 118 11.94 8.75 -24.94
N GLY A 119 13.17 9.01 -25.41
CA GLY A 119 14.05 7.99 -25.96
C GLY A 119 14.52 6.97 -24.92
N VAL A 120 14.92 7.42 -23.73
CA VAL A 120 15.37 6.53 -22.63
C VAL A 120 14.21 5.65 -22.14
N ASN A 121 13.04 6.24 -21.89
CA ASN A 121 11.87 5.49 -21.43
C ASN A 121 11.33 4.54 -22.51
N LEU A 122 11.38 4.92 -23.79
CA LEU A 122 11.04 4.03 -24.90
C LEU A 122 12.00 2.84 -24.98
N CYS A 123 13.30 3.06 -24.81
CA CYS A 123 14.29 1.98 -24.73
C CYS A 123 14.00 1.06 -23.54
N ALA A 124 13.73 1.61 -22.35
CA ALA A 124 13.39 0.84 -21.16
C ALA A 124 12.11 0.01 -21.37
N ALA A 125 11.07 0.59 -21.96
CA ALA A 125 9.83 -0.11 -22.33
C ALA A 125 10.08 -1.26 -23.31
N PHE A 126 10.97 -1.07 -24.28
CA PHE A 126 11.32 -2.10 -25.25
C PHE A 126 12.05 -3.30 -24.58
N PHE A 127 12.99 -3.03 -23.65
CA PHE A 127 13.71 -4.07 -22.91
C PHE A 127 12.86 -4.80 -21.89
N THR A 128 11.78 -4.19 -21.38
CA THR A 128 10.87 -4.81 -20.41
C THR A 128 9.69 -5.53 -21.06
N ARG A 129 9.52 -5.45 -22.39
CA ARG A 129 8.37 -6.00 -23.13
C ARG A 129 8.27 -7.52 -23.09
N GLU A 130 9.38 -8.26 -23.02
CA GLU A 130 9.42 -9.72 -23.20
C GLU A 130 9.21 -10.55 -21.93
N GLY A 131 8.55 -10.04 -20.92
CA GLY A 131 8.34 -10.76 -19.65
C GLY A 131 6.91 -11.25 -19.45
N ASP A 132 6.77 -12.53 -19.09
CA ASP A 132 5.47 -13.18 -18.83
C ASP A 132 4.89 -12.88 -17.44
N SER A 133 5.68 -12.30 -16.51
CA SER A 133 5.22 -12.01 -15.16
C SER A 133 4.35 -10.74 -15.09
N LEU A 134 3.31 -10.77 -14.24
CA LEU A 134 2.45 -9.60 -13.98
C LEU A 134 3.26 -8.37 -13.55
N ASN A 135 4.31 -8.57 -12.77
CA ASN A 135 5.19 -7.50 -12.32
C ASN A 135 5.95 -6.86 -13.51
N GLN A 136 6.41 -7.65 -14.45
CA GLN A 136 7.12 -7.15 -15.64
C GLN A 136 6.20 -6.40 -16.58
N LYS A 137 4.93 -6.84 -16.71
CA LYS A 137 3.89 -6.13 -17.45
C LYS A 137 3.57 -4.77 -16.81
N ALA A 138 3.50 -4.72 -15.47
CA ALA A 138 3.27 -3.47 -14.73
C ALA A 138 4.44 -2.47 -14.95
N VAL A 139 5.70 -2.93 -14.88
CA VAL A 139 6.87 -2.10 -15.15
C VAL A 139 6.86 -1.60 -16.61
N ASN A 140 6.51 -2.45 -17.57
CA ASN A 140 6.44 -2.03 -18.98
C ASN A 140 5.36 -0.98 -19.22
N LEU A 141 4.19 -1.13 -18.58
CA LEU A 141 3.09 -0.15 -18.66
C LEU A 141 3.52 1.19 -18.08
N HIS A 142 4.19 1.19 -16.92
CA HIS A 142 4.75 2.39 -16.31
C HIS A 142 5.74 3.12 -17.23
N MET A 143 6.69 2.40 -17.83
CA MET A 143 7.62 3.00 -18.81
C MET A 143 6.92 3.61 -20.03
N LEU A 144 5.78 3.03 -20.48
CA LEU A 144 4.98 3.60 -21.57
C LEU A 144 4.21 4.85 -21.13
N GLU A 145 3.76 4.93 -19.89
CA GLU A 145 3.14 6.12 -19.31
C GLU A 145 4.15 7.27 -19.27
N ASP A 146 5.40 7.01 -18.87
CA ASP A 146 6.48 7.99 -18.87
C ASP A 146 6.79 8.50 -20.29
N VAL A 147 6.83 7.60 -21.29
CA VAL A 147 6.98 8.00 -22.70
C VAL A 147 5.88 8.97 -23.12
N LEU A 148 4.63 8.70 -22.74
CA LEU A 148 3.50 9.58 -23.04
C LEU A 148 3.65 10.94 -22.33
N GLY A 149 4.08 10.95 -21.08
CA GLY A 149 4.40 12.16 -20.33
C GLY A 149 5.45 13.03 -21.05
N TRP A 150 6.55 12.42 -21.47
CA TRP A 150 7.60 13.10 -22.21
C TRP A 150 7.15 13.62 -23.57
N LEU A 151 6.24 12.92 -24.27
CA LEU A 151 5.64 13.40 -25.50
C LEU A 151 4.76 14.64 -25.27
N VAL A 152 4.04 14.70 -24.15
CA VAL A 152 3.27 15.89 -23.75
C VAL A 152 4.19 17.06 -23.45
N VAL A 153 5.28 16.83 -22.69
CA VAL A 153 6.31 17.85 -22.41
C VAL A 153 6.95 18.36 -23.70
N LEU A 154 7.28 17.46 -24.63
CA LEU A 154 7.83 17.80 -25.93
C LEU A 154 6.86 18.68 -26.76
N ALA A 155 5.60 18.26 -26.85
CA ALA A 155 4.57 19.03 -27.55
C ALA A 155 4.39 20.42 -26.93
N GLY A 156 4.33 20.51 -25.60
CA GLY A 156 4.26 21.78 -24.89
C GLY A 156 5.48 22.69 -25.17
N ALA A 157 6.69 22.11 -25.09
CA ALA A 157 7.93 22.85 -25.38
C ALA A 157 7.99 23.40 -26.83
N VAL A 158 7.54 22.58 -27.81
CA VAL A 158 7.44 23.00 -29.20
C VAL A 158 6.43 24.16 -29.36
N ILE A 159 5.23 24.02 -28.75
CA ILE A 159 4.22 25.09 -28.80
C ILE A 159 4.77 26.39 -28.17
N MET A 160 5.38 26.28 -26.99
CA MET A 160 5.97 27.44 -26.30
C MET A 160 7.09 28.13 -27.15
N ARG A 161 7.88 27.31 -27.84
CA ARG A 161 8.94 27.80 -28.73
C ARG A 161 8.42 28.67 -29.87
N PHE A 162 7.21 28.37 -30.38
CA PHE A 162 6.60 29.14 -31.49
C PHE A 162 5.65 30.24 -31.02
N THR A 163 5.05 30.13 -29.85
CA THR A 163 4.03 31.04 -29.33
C THR A 163 4.56 31.98 -28.26
N ASP A 164 5.70 31.64 -27.65
CA ASP A 164 6.30 32.31 -26.48
C ASP A 164 5.36 32.36 -25.25
N LEU A 165 4.39 31.43 -25.19
CA LEU A 165 3.43 31.30 -24.10
C LEU A 165 3.98 30.45 -22.95
N ALA A 166 4.88 31.02 -22.14
CA ALA A 166 5.53 30.34 -21.01
C ALA A 166 4.56 29.77 -19.95
N ILE A 167 3.29 30.21 -19.95
CA ILE A 167 2.26 29.72 -19.00
C ILE A 167 1.89 28.24 -19.21
N ILE A 168 2.18 27.70 -20.40
CA ILE A 168 1.89 26.30 -20.74
C ILE A 168 2.65 25.34 -19.81
N ASP A 169 3.92 25.63 -19.50
CA ASP A 169 4.77 24.79 -18.62
C ASP A 169 4.18 24.62 -17.21
N PRO A 170 3.87 25.69 -16.44
CA PRO A 170 3.26 25.50 -15.13
C PRO A 170 1.84 24.91 -15.19
N LEU A 171 1.08 25.12 -16.27
CA LEU A 171 -0.24 24.49 -16.41
C LEU A 171 -0.12 22.98 -16.62
N MET A 172 0.84 22.52 -17.44
CA MET A 172 1.15 21.08 -17.58
C MET A 172 1.58 20.48 -16.24
N SER A 173 2.46 21.17 -15.49
CA SER A 173 2.91 20.73 -14.16
C SER A 173 1.77 20.60 -13.17
N ILE A 174 0.82 21.55 -13.15
CA ILE A 174 -0.38 21.44 -12.30
C ILE A 174 -1.23 20.25 -12.72
N GLY A 175 -1.43 20.02 -14.01
CA GLY A 175 -2.18 18.89 -14.54
C GLY A 175 -1.62 17.55 -14.05
N VAL A 176 -0.32 17.34 -14.19
CA VAL A 176 0.39 16.13 -13.73
C VAL A 176 0.33 16.03 -12.20
N ALA A 177 0.64 17.09 -11.47
CA ALA A 177 0.63 17.08 -10.01
C ALA A 177 -0.76 16.77 -9.42
N VAL A 178 -1.84 17.31 -10.02
CA VAL A 178 -3.22 16.99 -9.60
C VAL A 178 -3.56 15.54 -9.87
N PHE A 179 -3.16 14.99 -11.01
CA PHE A 179 -3.32 13.57 -11.32
C PHE A 179 -2.62 12.67 -10.28
N ILE A 180 -1.36 12.99 -9.95
CA ILE A 180 -0.60 12.26 -8.92
C ILE A 180 -1.27 12.39 -7.55
N LEU A 181 -1.74 13.59 -7.17
CA LEU A 181 -2.43 13.83 -5.89
C LEU A 181 -3.69 12.98 -5.75
N ILE A 182 -4.50 12.86 -6.80
CA ILE A 182 -5.72 12.05 -6.77
C ILE A 182 -5.39 10.57 -6.56
N ASN A 183 -4.41 10.04 -7.30
CA ASN A 183 -3.99 8.64 -7.18
C ASN A 183 -3.35 8.36 -5.81
N ALA A 184 -2.43 9.21 -5.36
CA ALA A 184 -1.77 9.07 -4.06
C ALA A 184 -2.76 9.17 -2.90
N TRP A 185 -3.82 10.01 -3.00
CA TRP A 185 -4.88 10.07 -2.01
C TRP A 185 -5.67 8.77 -1.89
N GLY A 186 -5.98 8.13 -3.03
CA GLY A 186 -6.62 6.81 -3.06
C GLY A 186 -5.75 5.75 -2.39
N THR A 187 -4.46 5.69 -2.74
CA THR A 187 -3.48 4.77 -2.15
C THR A 187 -3.30 5.01 -0.65
N LEU A 188 -3.27 6.29 -0.21
CA LEU A 188 -3.22 6.61 1.21
C LEU A 188 -4.41 6.03 1.98
N GLY A 189 -5.62 6.15 1.40
CA GLY A 189 -6.83 5.56 1.99
C GLY A 189 -6.70 4.04 2.17
N GLU A 190 -6.21 3.32 1.18
CA GLU A 190 -6.01 1.87 1.26
C GLU A 190 -4.96 1.47 2.30
N VAL A 191 -3.87 2.19 2.36
CA VAL A 191 -2.82 1.97 3.36
C VAL A 191 -3.35 2.25 4.77
N LEU A 192 -4.11 3.33 4.96
CA LEU A 192 -4.73 3.65 6.24
C LEU A 192 -5.78 2.61 6.65
N ASP A 193 -6.59 2.11 5.73
CA ASP A 193 -7.55 1.03 5.98
C ASP A 193 -6.84 -0.20 6.59
N LEU A 194 -5.65 -0.56 6.11
CA LEU A 194 -4.84 -1.66 6.66
C LEU A 194 -4.27 -1.33 8.05
N PHE A 195 -3.80 -0.11 8.28
CA PHE A 195 -3.31 0.30 9.61
C PHE A 195 -4.42 0.36 10.64
N LEU A 196 -5.61 0.79 10.24
CA LEU A 196 -6.81 0.88 11.09
C LEU A 196 -7.52 -0.48 11.27
N VAL A 197 -6.91 -1.55 10.76
CA VAL A 197 -7.42 -2.92 10.91
C VAL A 197 -8.83 -3.08 10.34
N LYS A 198 -9.12 -2.36 9.25
CA LYS A 198 -10.40 -2.44 8.56
C LYS A 198 -10.55 -3.79 7.86
N THR A 199 -11.77 -4.29 7.82
CA THR A 199 -12.12 -5.50 7.07
C THR A 199 -11.73 -5.35 5.59
N PRO A 200 -11.06 -6.36 4.99
CA PRO A 200 -10.72 -6.36 3.57
C PRO A 200 -11.95 -6.16 2.68
N LYS A 201 -11.80 -5.33 1.62
CA LYS A 201 -12.91 -4.96 0.72
C LYS A 201 -13.58 -6.13 0.00
N ASN A 202 -12.85 -7.21 -0.17
CA ASN A 202 -13.31 -8.44 -0.85
C ASN A 202 -14.05 -9.41 0.09
N ILE A 203 -14.17 -9.10 1.40
CA ILE A 203 -14.85 -9.95 2.38
C ILE A 203 -16.10 -9.24 2.89
N HIS A 204 -17.25 -9.83 2.63
CA HIS A 204 -18.54 -9.35 3.09
C HIS A 204 -18.93 -10.06 4.38
N ILE A 205 -18.79 -9.38 5.52
CA ILE A 205 -19.02 -9.97 6.87
C ILE A 205 -20.39 -10.60 6.99
N HIS A 206 -21.44 -9.94 6.50
CA HIS A 206 -22.81 -10.45 6.62
C HIS A 206 -23.02 -11.75 5.84
N GLU A 207 -22.48 -11.85 4.64
CA GLU A 207 -22.52 -13.07 3.82
C GLU A 207 -21.74 -14.20 4.50
N LEU A 208 -20.56 -13.87 5.03
CA LEU A 208 -19.73 -14.83 5.76
C LEU A 208 -20.43 -15.35 7.03
N GLU A 209 -21.08 -14.49 7.81
CA GLU A 209 -21.87 -14.89 8.98
C GLU A 209 -23.04 -15.80 8.58
N GLU A 210 -23.73 -15.49 7.48
CA GLU A 210 -24.82 -16.30 6.95
C GLU A 210 -24.33 -17.70 6.55
N HIS A 211 -23.24 -17.79 5.80
CA HIS A 211 -22.65 -19.07 5.41
C HIS A 211 -22.24 -19.91 6.61
N LEU A 212 -21.57 -19.30 7.60
CA LEU A 212 -21.14 -19.99 8.80
C LEU A 212 -22.29 -20.52 9.64
N THR A 213 -23.39 -19.77 9.73
CA THR A 213 -24.58 -20.19 10.49
C THR A 213 -25.39 -21.30 9.80
N HIS A 214 -25.17 -21.51 8.48
CA HIS A 214 -25.80 -22.60 7.73
C HIS A 214 -24.99 -23.91 7.78
N LEU A 215 -23.81 -23.91 8.41
CA LEU A 215 -23.03 -25.14 8.58
C LEU A 215 -23.72 -26.12 9.52
N GLU A 216 -23.58 -27.41 9.24
CA GLU A 216 -24.12 -28.48 10.09
C GLU A 216 -23.58 -28.37 11.52
N ASP A 217 -24.44 -28.49 12.52
CA ASP A 217 -24.13 -28.40 13.95
C ASP A 217 -23.68 -27.01 14.44
N VAL A 218 -23.81 -25.92 13.66
CA VAL A 218 -23.58 -24.54 14.08
C VAL A 218 -24.92 -23.87 14.37
N GLU A 219 -25.16 -23.50 15.63
CA GLU A 219 -26.39 -22.84 16.05
C GLU A 219 -26.33 -21.31 15.99
N GLY A 220 -25.12 -20.75 16.03
CA GLY A 220 -24.90 -19.31 15.93
C GLY A 220 -23.42 -18.96 15.84
N VAL A 221 -23.14 -17.79 15.30
CA VAL A 221 -21.80 -17.22 15.21
C VAL A 221 -21.85 -15.78 15.72
N HIS A 222 -20.88 -15.40 16.52
CA HIS A 222 -20.72 -14.03 17.02
C HIS A 222 -19.24 -13.69 17.24
N HIS A 223 -18.91 -12.45 17.59
CA HIS A 223 -17.54 -11.96 17.73
C HIS A 223 -16.67 -12.23 16.49
N LEU A 224 -17.29 -12.16 15.31
CA LEU A 224 -16.55 -12.32 14.06
C LEU A 224 -15.76 -11.05 13.75
N HIS A 225 -14.46 -11.16 13.85
CA HIS A 225 -13.51 -10.11 13.46
C HIS A 225 -12.65 -10.58 12.30
N VAL A 226 -12.57 -9.79 11.25
CA VAL A 226 -11.75 -10.10 10.06
C VAL A 226 -10.86 -8.91 9.75
N TRP A 227 -9.58 -9.15 9.58
CA TRP A 227 -8.59 -8.11 9.25
C TRP A 227 -7.51 -8.63 8.32
N SER A 228 -6.71 -7.73 7.78
CA SER A 228 -5.50 -8.07 7.03
C SER A 228 -4.28 -7.33 7.58
N LEU A 229 -3.12 -7.95 7.44
CA LEU A 229 -1.84 -7.34 7.82
C LEU A 229 -1.13 -6.66 6.65
N SER A 230 -1.33 -7.18 5.43
CA SER A 230 -0.63 -6.71 4.22
C SER A 230 -1.55 -6.46 3.03
N GLY A 231 -2.85 -6.74 3.17
CA GLY A 231 -3.82 -6.69 2.08
C GLY A 231 -3.87 -7.97 1.22
N GLN A 232 -2.97 -8.93 1.45
CA GLN A 232 -2.92 -10.19 0.67
C GLN A 232 -3.58 -11.35 1.40
N GLU A 233 -3.38 -11.45 2.70
CA GLU A 233 -3.90 -12.52 3.54
C GLU A 233 -4.87 -11.94 4.55
N ALA A 234 -5.99 -12.63 4.76
CA ALA A 234 -6.95 -12.28 5.79
C ALA A 234 -6.83 -13.21 7.00
N TYR A 235 -7.06 -12.65 8.17
CA TYR A 235 -7.08 -13.28 9.47
C TYR A 235 -8.46 -13.11 10.07
N ALA A 236 -8.90 -14.08 10.87
CA ALA A 236 -10.16 -13.95 11.58
C ALA A 236 -10.13 -14.55 12.99
N THR A 237 -11.01 -14.04 13.84
CA THR A 237 -11.42 -14.66 15.09
C THR A 237 -12.93 -14.72 15.11
N LEU A 238 -13.48 -15.79 15.67
CA LEU A 238 -14.93 -15.92 15.87
C LEU A 238 -15.25 -16.83 17.03
N HIS A 239 -16.45 -16.67 17.56
CA HIS A 239 -17.11 -17.61 18.47
C HIS A 239 -18.23 -18.33 17.72
N ALA A 240 -18.34 -19.62 17.89
CA ALA A 240 -19.41 -20.45 17.30
C ALA A 240 -20.08 -21.29 18.37
N VAL A 241 -21.40 -21.19 18.43
CA VAL A 241 -22.23 -21.97 19.33
C VAL A 241 -22.57 -23.31 18.68
N THR A 242 -22.29 -24.43 19.38
CA THR A 242 -22.50 -25.78 18.82
C THR A 242 -22.84 -26.79 19.88
N THR A 243 -23.68 -27.80 19.50
CA THR A 243 -23.91 -29.05 20.25
C THR A 243 -23.25 -30.26 19.58
N GLY A 244 -22.63 -30.06 18.43
CA GLY A 244 -21.98 -31.09 17.63
C GLY A 244 -20.57 -31.45 18.09
N ASP A 245 -19.93 -32.34 17.32
CA ASP A 245 -18.53 -32.72 17.55
C ASP A 245 -17.59 -31.54 17.31
N PRO A 246 -16.82 -31.09 18.33
CA PRO A 246 -15.98 -29.89 18.22
C PRO A 246 -14.93 -29.97 17.11
N HIS A 247 -14.45 -31.17 16.77
CA HIS A 247 -13.45 -31.35 15.74
C HIS A 247 -14.07 -31.15 14.35
N ARG A 248 -15.21 -31.77 14.11
CA ARG A 248 -15.94 -31.65 12.83
C ARG A 248 -16.38 -30.20 12.56
N VAL A 249 -16.95 -29.55 13.58
CA VAL A 249 -17.39 -28.15 13.47
C VAL A 249 -16.22 -27.21 13.15
N LYS A 250 -15.08 -27.34 13.83
CA LYS A 250 -13.87 -26.56 13.54
C LYS A 250 -13.34 -26.79 12.13
N GLU A 251 -13.39 -28.03 11.64
CA GLU A 251 -12.97 -28.33 10.26
C GLU A 251 -13.91 -27.70 9.23
N ALA A 252 -15.24 -27.80 9.44
CA ALA A 252 -16.24 -27.19 8.58
C ALA A 252 -16.08 -25.65 8.52
N ILE A 253 -15.95 -25.00 9.68
CA ILE A 253 -15.71 -23.55 9.76
C ILE A 253 -14.42 -23.17 9.04
N ARG A 254 -13.31 -23.91 9.22
CA ARG A 254 -12.05 -23.63 8.51
C ARG A 254 -12.16 -23.79 7.00
N ALA A 255 -12.91 -24.78 6.54
CA ALA A 255 -13.15 -24.98 5.12
C ALA A 255 -13.92 -23.79 4.52
N GLU A 256 -15.00 -23.37 5.16
CA GLU A 256 -15.78 -22.20 4.74
C GLU A 256 -14.96 -20.92 4.74
N MET A 257 -14.20 -20.66 5.81
CA MET A 257 -13.30 -19.51 5.89
C MET A 257 -12.27 -19.51 4.77
N MET A 258 -11.75 -20.67 4.39
CA MET A 258 -10.77 -20.81 3.30
C MET A 258 -11.38 -20.48 1.94
N GLU A 259 -12.66 -20.83 1.70
CA GLU A 259 -13.38 -20.43 0.48
C GLU A 259 -13.53 -18.92 0.35
N HIS A 260 -13.65 -18.22 1.48
CA HIS A 260 -13.66 -16.76 1.56
C HIS A 260 -12.26 -16.11 1.60
N GLY A 261 -11.17 -16.88 1.39
CA GLY A 261 -9.80 -16.38 1.36
C GLY A 261 -9.19 -16.09 2.74
N ILE A 262 -9.76 -16.64 3.81
CA ILE A 262 -9.28 -16.49 5.19
C ILE A 262 -8.55 -17.79 5.61
N PHE A 263 -7.22 -17.76 5.56
CA PHE A 263 -6.39 -18.94 5.84
C PHE A 263 -6.00 -19.11 7.30
N HIS A 264 -6.12 -18.05 8.10
CA HIS A 264 -5.78 -18.10 9.52
C HIS A 264 -6.97 -17.66 10.36
N VAL A 265 -7.57 -18.62 11.07
CA VAL A 265 -8.74 -18.38 11.92
C VAL A 265 -8.54 -18.97 13.31
N THR A 266 -8.87 -18.19 14.34
CA THR A 266 -9.00 -18.64 15.72
C THR A 266 -10.49 -18.82 16.02
N ILE A 267 -10.87 -20.02 16.47
CA ILE A 267 -12.26 -20.41 16.69
C ILE A 267 -12.42 -20.78 18.16
N GLU A 268 -13.28 -20.07 18.86
CA GLU A 268 -13.78 -20.44 20.17
C GLU A 268 -15.13 -21.13 19.99
N LEU A 269 -15.29 -22.32 20.57
CA LEU A 269 -16.55 -23.06 20.55
C LEU A 269 -17.22 -22.93 21.89
N GLU A 270 -18.51 -22.58 21.87
CA GLU A 270 -19.37 -22.41 23.03
C GLU A 270 -20.53 -23.39 22.98
N GLN A 271 -21.03 -23.79 24.14
CA GLN A 271 -22.26 -24.56 24.24
C GLN A 271 -23.49 -23.65 24.30
N PRO A 272 -24.68 -24.12 23.84
CA PRO A 272 -25.91 -23.35 23.99
C PRO A 272 -26.17 -22.98 25.45
N GLY A 273 -26.33 -21.69 25.71
CA GLY A 273 -26.51 -21.15 27.06
C GLY A 273 -25.22 -20.89 27.85
N GLU A 274 -24.07 -21.17 27.27
CA GLU A 274 -22.77 -20.68 27.76
C GLU A 274 -22.74 -19.15 27.56
N HIS A 275 -22.48 -18.43 28.65
CA HIS A 275 -22.54 -16.96 28.58
C HIS A 275 -21.27 -16.41 27.93
N CYS A 276 -21.35 -16.08 26.65
CA CYS A 276 -20.55 -14.98 26.15
C CYS A 276 -21.14 -13.69 26.76
N HIS A 277 -20.38 -13.00 27.59
CA HIS A 277 -20.87 -11.86 28.35
C HIS A 277 -21.34 -10.69 27.45
N GLU A 278 -20.97 -10.67 26.18
CA GLU A 278 -21.36 -9.66 25.21
C GLU A 278 -21.51 -10.26 23.81
N LEU A 279 -22.71 -10.18 23.21
CA LEU A 279 -22.96 -10.58 21.83
C LEU A 279 -22.29 -9.66 20.79
N THR A 280 -21.88 -8.45 21.23
CA THR A 280 -21.18 -7.48 20.41
C THR A 280 -19.93 -7.02 21.15
N CYS A 281 -18.77 -7.14 20.50
CA CYS A 281 -17.51 -6.68 21.08
C CYS A 281 -17.53 -5.14 21.24
N GLN A 282 -17.59 -4.67 22.48
CA GLN A 282 -17.49 -3.24 22.82
C GLN A 282 -16.16 -2.98 23.52
N PRO A 283 -15.12 -2.56 22.79
CA PRO A 283 -13.76 -2.45 23.32
C PRO A 283 -13.58 -1.41 24.45
N HIS A 284 -14.64 -0.70 24.82
CA HIS A 284 -14.61 0.35 25.86
C HIS A 284 -15.48 0.06 27.08
N GLN A 285 -16.17 -1.08 27.16
CA GLN A 285 -16.83 -1.48 28.39
C GLN A 285 -15.87 -2.35 29.21
N GLU A 286 -15.66 -1.98 30.48
CA GLU A 286 -14.93 -2.83 31.45
C GLU A 286 -15.67 -4.17 31.53
N CYS A 287 -15.03 -5.25 31.07
CA CYS A 287 -15.55 -6.60 31.28
C CYS A 287 -15.73 -6.82 32.76
N THR A 288 -16.95 -6.82 33.27
CA THR A 288 -17.32 -7.20 34.62
C THR A 288 -17.29 -8.72 34.79
N CYS A 289 -16.30 -9.38 34.21
CA CYS A 289 -16.03 -10.78 34.45
C CYS A 289 -15.60 -10.90 35.89
N GLY A 290 -16.50 -11.45 36.73
CA GLY A 290 -16.22 -11.72 38.15
C GLY A 290 -15.04 -12.67 38.31
N HIS A 291 -13.86 -12.11 38.48
CA HIS A 291 -12.68 -12.87 38.89
C HIS A 291 -12.92 -13.41 40.31
N HIS A 292 -13.33 -14.64 40.39
CA HIS A 292 -13.17 -15.41 41.62
C HIS A 292 -11.67 -15.60 41.88
N HIS A 293 -11.08 -14.64 42.58
CA HIS A 293 -9.75 -14.82 43.14
C HIS A 293 -9.79 -15.91 44.22
N HIS A 294 -9.36 -17.10 43.85
CA HIS A 294 -8.99 -18.10 44.85
C HIS A 294 -7.73 -17.60 45.55
N HIS A 295 -7.92 -16.98 46.73
CA HIS A 295 -6.84 -16.70 47.65
C HIS A 295 -6.31 -18.03 48.19
N HIS A 296 -5.23 -18.54 47.62
CA HIS A 296 -4.42 -19.56 48.29
C HIS A 296 -3.66 -18.85 49.42
N GLY A 297 -4.20 -19.00 50.63
CA GLY A 297 -3.53 -18.56 51.86
C GLY A 297 -2.27 -19.41 52.07
N HIS A 298 -1.11 -18.81 51.90
CA HIS A 298 0.16 -19.36 52.36
C HIS A 298 0.29 -19.12 53.84
N HIS A 299 0.05 -20.15 54.70
CA HIS A 299 0.44 -20.20 56.10
C HIS A 299 1.96 -20.36 56.19
N HIS A 300 2.65 -19.28 56.50
CA HIS A 300 4.01 -19.35 57.00
C HIS A 300 4.00 -19.69 58.49
N GLY A 301 4.29 -20.95 58.79
CA GLY A 301 4.60 -21.35 60.17
C GLY A 301 5.98 -20.89 60.57
N HIS A 302 6.07 -19.97 61.58
CA HIS A 302 7.31 -19.65 62.26
C HIS A 302 7.67 -20.81 63.19
N HIS A 303 8.79 -21.46 62.98
CA HIS A 303 9.46 -22.25 64.05
C HIS A 303 10.69 -21.48 64.54
N HIS A 304 10.62 -21.13 65.81
CA HIS A 304 11.76 -20.79 66.63
C HIS A 304 12.54 -22.04 67.02
N HIS A 305 13.84 -22.04 66.72
CA HIS A 305 14.90 -22.50 67.64
C HIS A 305 16.23 -21.93 67.14
#